data_2ad2c4b65dbcc2784d1db558b191acc6
#
_entry.id   2ad2c4b65dbcc2784d1db558b191acc6
#
_cell.length_a   1.000
_cell.length_b   1.000
_cell.length_c   1.000
_cell.angle_alpha   90.00
_cell.angle_beta   90.00
_cell.angle_gamma   90.00
#
_symmetry.space_group_name_H-M   'P 1'
#
loop_
_entity.id
_entity.type
_entity.pdbx_description
1 polymer ?
#
loop_
_entity_poly.entity_id
_entity_poly.type
_entity_poly.pdbx_seq_one_letter_code
_entity_poly.pdbx_strand_id
1 'polypeptide(L)'
;EKTLMDKIQQNKVEIENLKFEAEKAEREGDYGKVAEIRYGKLQALDKEIEDTQEKLRGMQGDKAMIKEEVDAEDIADVVSRWTGIPVSKMLQSEKDKLLHLEDELHQRVIGQNEAIEAVADAVRRSRAGLQDPKRPIGSFIFLGTTGVGKTELAKALAEFLFDDESMMTRIDMSEYQEKHSVSRLVGAPPGYVGYDEGGQLTEAIRRKPYSVVLFDEIEKAHPDVFNILLQVLDDGRLTDNKGRVVNFKNTIIIMTSNMGSSYIQSQMEKLNGSNKEEVIEETKKEVMN
;
A
#
# COMPACT_ATOMS: atom_id res chain seq x y z
N GLU A 1 -33.98 -7.73 -22.49
CA GLU A 1 -32.58 -8.01 -22.09
C GLU A 1 -32.32 -9.52 -22.03
N LYS A 2 -33.04 -10.29 -21.20
CA LYS A 2 -32.82 -11.75 -21.05
C LYS A 2 -32.83 -12.50 -22.38
N THR A 3 -33.76 -12.20 -23.27
CA THR A 3 -33.88 -12.85 -24.59
C THR A 3 -32.70 -12.57 -25.52
N LEU A 4 -32.09 -11.36 -25.40
CA LEU A 4 -30.89 -11.00 -26.17
C LEU A 4 -29.65 -11.70 -25.60
N MET A 5 -29.57 -11.82 -24.29
CA MET A 5 -28.50 -12.56 -23.61
C MET A 5 -28.54 -14.05 -23.92
N ASP A 6 -29.73 -14.67 -23.87
CA ASP A 6 -29.91 -16.08 -24.22
C ASP A 6 -29.49 -16.32 -25.70
N LYS A 7 -29.74 -15.34 -26.58
CA LYS A 7 -29.32 -15.42 -27.98
C LYS A 7 -27.80 -15.34 -28.15
N ILE A 8 -27.13 -14.42 -27.44
CA ILE A 8 -25.66 -14.35 -27.43
C ILE A 8 -25.05 -15.65 -26.93
N GLN A 9 -25.61 -16.20 -25.85
CA GLN A 9 -25.14 -17.48 -25.29
C GLN A 9 -25.30 -18.63 -26.27
N GLN A 10 -26.44 -18.73 -26.96
CA GLN A 10 -26.69 -19.74 -27.98
C GLN A 10 -25.70 -19.62 -29.15
N ASN A 11 -25.46 -18.41 -29.63
CA ASN A 11 -24.50 -18.16 -30.72
C ASN A 11 -23.07 -18.53 -30.31
N LYS A 12 -22.66 -18.27 -29.06
CA LYS A 12 -21.34 -18.69 -28.52
C LYS A 12 -21.19 -20.21 -28.51
N VAL A 13 -22.22 -20.94 -28.08
CA VAL A 13 -22.22 -22.43 -28.09
C VAL A 13 -22.16 -22.96 -29.52
N GLU A 14 -22.85 -22.32 -30.46
CA GLU A 14 -22.85 -22.72 -31.87
C GLU A 14 -21.50 -22.48 -32.53
N ILE A 15 -20.81 -21.36 -32.19
CA ILE A 15 -19.43 -21.09 -32.61
C ILE A 15 -18.47 -22.18 -32.13
N GLU A 16 -18.59 -22.63 -30.89
CA GLU A 16 -17.74 -23.72 -30.38
C GLU A 16 -17.99 -25.04 -31.12
N ASN A 17 -19.25 -25.38 -31.38
CA ASN A 17 -19.60 -26.56 -32.14
C ASN A 17 -19.07 -26.49 -33.57
N LEU A 18 -19.19 -25.34 -34.24
CA LEU A 18 -18.67 -25.13 -35.60
C LEU A 18 -17.14 -25.17 -35.65
N LYS A 19 -16.45 -24.68 -34.63
CA LYS A 19 -14.98 -24.79 -34.52
C LYS A 19 -14.57 -26.26 -34.41
N PHE A 20 -15.25 -27.03 -33.59
CA PHE A 20 -14.99 -28.45 -33.47
C PHE A 20 -15.29 -29.22 -34.78
N GLU A 21 -16.38 -28.83 -35.49
CA GLU A 21 -16.72 -29.43 -36.79
C GLU A 21 -15.67 -29.05 -37.87
N ALA A 22 -15.14 -27.85 -37.85
CA ALA A 22 -14.08 -27.43 -38.74
C ALA A 22 -12.76 -28.19 -38.47
N GLU A 23 -12.39 -28.40 -37.20
CA GLU A 23 -11.23 -29.24 -36.88
C GLU A 23 -11.40 -30.71 -37.33
N LYS A 24 -12.60 -31.26 -37.20
CA LYS A 24 -12.88 -32.60 -37.67
C LYS A 24 -12.78 -32.70 -39.20
N ALA A 25 -13.38 -31.75 -39.93
CA ALA A 25 -13.28 -31.68 -41.38
C ALA A 25 -11.83 -31.48 -41.88
N GLU A 26 -11.02 -30.69 -41.13
CA GLU A 26 -9.61 -30.50 -41.42
C GLU A 26 -8.80 -31.80 -41.30
N ARG A 27 -9.12 -32.64 -40.29
CA ARG A 27 -8.51 -33.98 -40.14
C ARG A 27 -8.94 -34.99 -41.20
N GLU A 28 -10.16 -34.84 -41.75
CA GLU A 28 -10.70 -35.64 -42.83
C GLU A 28 -10.25 -35.15 -44.23
N GLY A 29 -9.55 -34.02 -44.30
CA GLY A 29 -9.04 -33.44 -45.53
C GLY A 29 -10.07 -32.65 -46.37
N ASP A 30 -11.25 -32.38 -45.82
CA ASP A 30 -12.31 -31.60 -46.49
C ASP A 30 -12.10 -30.08 -46.26
N TYR A 31 -11.17 -29.55 -47.00
CA TYR A 31 -10.84 -28.11 -46.92
C TYR A 31 -11.96 -27.20 -47.46
N GLY A 32 -12.83 -27.70 -48.29
CA GLY A 32 -14.01 -26.95 -48.78
C GLY A 32 -14.97 -26.64 -47.64
N LYS A 33 -15.28 -27.66 -46.82
CA LYS A 33 -16.13 -27.51 -45.64
C LYS A 33 -15.50 -26.65 -44.57
N VAL A 34 -14.18 -26.75 -44.38
CA VAL A 34 -13.40 -25.89 -43.45
C VAL A 34 -13.54 -24.42 -43.85
N ALA A 35 -13.38 -24.14 -45.15
CA ALA A 35 -13.49 -22.78 -45.65
C ALA A 35 -14.91 -22.20 -45.49
N GLU A 36 -15.96 -23.00 -45.77
CA GLU A 36 -17.35 -22.60 -45.58
C GLU A 36 -17.65 -22.27 -44.11
N ILE A 37 -17.14 -23.08 -43.17
CA ILE A 37 -17.36 -22.85 -41.76
C ILE A 37 -16.57 -21.62 -41.29
N ARG A 38 -15.27 -21.54 -41.57
CA ARG A 38 -14.38 -20.45 -41.06
C ARG A 38 -14.72 -19.10 -41.66
N TYR A 39 -14.96 -19.01 -42.97
CA TYR A 39 -15.17 -17.72 -43.68
C TYR A 39 -16.64 -17.38 -43.91
N GLY A 40 -17.55 -18.34 -43.70
CA GLY A 40 -18.97 -18.11 -43.85
C GLY A 40 -19.68 -18.06 -42.51
N LYS A 41 -19.84 -19.25 -41.88
CA LYS A 41 -20.71 -19.40 -40.72
C LYS A 41 -20.17 -18.71 -39.47
N LEU A 42 -18.89 -18.82 -39.18
CA LEU A 42 -18.29 -18.21 -38.00
C LEU A 42 -18.33 -16.68 -38.07
N GLN A 43 -18.00 -16.09 -39.24
CA GLN A 43 -18.05 -14.66 -39.39
C GLN A 43 -19.49 -14.10 -39.31
N ALA A 44 -20.49 -14.86 -39.80
CA ALA A 44 -21.89 -14.44 -39.68
C ALA A 44 -22.36 -14.44 -38.21
N LEU A 45 -21.97 -15.46 -37.42
CA LEU A 45 -22.32 -15.54 -36.03
C LEU A 45 -21.58 -14.52 -35.17
N ASP A 46 -20.29 -14.27 -35.44
CA ASP A 46 -19.53 -13.22 -34.75
C ASP A 46 -20.16 -11.83 -34.97
N LYS A 47 -20.55 -11.53 -36.21
CA LYS A 47 -21.26 -10.29 -36.53
C LYS A 47 -22.62 -10.20 -35.85
N GLU A 48 -23.36 -11.29 -35.79
CA GLU A 48 -24.65 -11.33 -35.09
C GLU A 48 -24.51 -11.12 -33.59
N ILE A 49 -23.41 -11.62 -32.97
CA ILE A 49 -23.07 -11.35 -31.58
C ILE A 49 -22.79 -9.85 -31.40
N GLU A 50 -21.93 -9.25 -32.23
CA GLU A 50 -21.61 -7.81 -32.14
C GLU A 50 -22.88 -6.96 -32.25
N ASP A 51 -23.73 -7.20 -33.26
CA ASP A 51 -25.00 -6.48 -33.49
C ASP A 51 -25.98 -6.62 -32.31
N THR A 52 -25.97 -7.81 -31.66
CA THR A 52 -26.84 -8.10 -30.52
C THR A 52 -26.30 -7.44 -29.25
N GLN A 53 -24.98 -7.41 -29.07
CA GLN A 53 -24.31 -6.71 -27.94
C GLN A 53 -24.51 -5.18 -28.07
N GLU A 54 -24.41 -4.64 -29.26
CA GLU A 54 -24.66 -3.21 -29.49
C GLU A 54 -26.10 -2.81 -29.15
N LYS A 55 -27.06 -3.65 -29.54
CA LYS A 55 -28.48 -3.49 -29.16
C LYS A 55 -28.69 -3.58 -27.66
N LEU A 56 -28.01 -4.51 -27.00
CA LEU A 56 -28.07 -4.67 -25.55
C LEU A 56 -27.50 -3.46 -24.82
N ARG A 57 -26.33 -2.94 -25.25
CA ARG A 57 -25.73 -1.70 -24.73
C ARG A 57 -26.64 -0.49 -24.92
N GLY A 58 -27.29 -0.37 -26.07
CA GLY A 58 -28.25 0.72 -26.36
C GLY A 58 -29.50 0.67 -25.45
N MET A 59 -29.90 -0.52 -24.98
CA MET A 59 -31.05 -0.70 -24.09
C MET A 59 -30.71 -0.54 -22.61
N GLN A 60 -29.47 -0.78 -22.22
CA GLN A 60 -29.04 -0.79 -20.81
C GLN A 60 -28.70 0.60 -20.26
N GLY A 61 -28.27 1.55 -21.11
CA GLY A 61 -27.83 2.88 -20.68
C GLY A 61 -26.82 2.79 -19.49
N ASP A 62 -26.81 3.81 -18.63
CA ASP A 62 -25.93 3.85 -17.45
C ASP A 62 -26.32 2.91 -16.29
N LYS A 63 -27.39 2.11 -16.45
CA LYS A 63 -27.92 1.19 -15.41
C LYS A 63 -28.10 -0.22 -15.93
N ALA A 64 -27.00 -0.86 -16.32
CA ALA A 64 -27.03 -2.28 -16.64
C ALA A 64 -27.41 -3.10 -15.39
N MET A 65 -28.54 -3.84 -15.42
CA MET A 65 -28.99 -4.70 -14.32
C MET A 65 -28.17 -5.98 -14.20
N ILE A 66 -27.53 -6.42 -15.29
CA ILE A 66 -26.73 -7.63 -15.34
C ILE A 66 -25.49 -7.34 -16.20
N LYS A 67 -24.31 -7.43 -15.61
CA LYS A 67 -23.03 -7.38 -16.33
C LYS A 67 -22.75 -8.75 -16.94
N GLU A 68 -22.32 -8.79 -18.19
CA GLU A 68 -21.94 -10.02 -18.90
C GLU A 68 -20.50 -10.47 -18.61
N GLU A 69 -19.65 -9.54 -18.25
CA GLU A 69 -18.24 -9.76 -17.97
C GLU A 69 -17.92 -9.32 -16.54
N VAL A 70 -17.11 -10.12 -15.85
CA VAL A 70 -16.56 -9.75 -14.55
C VAL A 70 -15.29 -8.97 -14.79
N ASP A 71 -15.33 -7.69 -14.46
CA ASP A 71 -14.17 -6.82 -14.55
C ASP A 71 -13.39 -6.73 -13.23
N ALA A 72 -12.28 -5.98 -13.26
CA ALA A 72 -11.44 -5.79 -12.08
C ALA A 72 -12.20 -5.05 -10.95
N GLU A 73 -13.20 -4.25 -11.30
CA GLU A 73 -14.03 -3.49 -10.37
C GLU A 73 -14.98 -4.40 -9.58
N ASP A 74 -15.59 -5.39 -10.25
CA ASP A 74 -16.46 -6.37 -9.60
C ASP A 74 -15.67 -7.25 -8.61
N ILE A 75 -14.47 -7.65 -8.98
CA ILE A 75 -13.58 -8.42 -8.09
C ILE A 75 -13.16 -7.55 -6.90
N ALA A 76 -12.83 -6.29 -7.17
CA ALA A 76 -12.45 -5.31 -6.17
C ALA A 76 -13.56 -5.08 -5.15
N ASP A 77 -14.81 -4.95 -5.59
CA ASP A 77 -15.99 -4.81 -4.72
C ASP A 77 -16.19 -6.04 -3.81
N VAL A 78 -16.02 -7.24 -4.33
CA VAL A 78 -16.14 -8.48 -3.54
C VAL A 78 -15.04 -8.55 -2.49
N VAL A 79 -13.79 -8.26 -2.87
CA VAL A 79 -12.65 -8.23 -1.95
C VAL A 79 -12.85 -7.15 -0.88
N SER A 80 -13.35 -5.98 -1.26
CA SER A 80 -13.68 -4.89 -0.33
C SER A 80 -14.69 -5.33 0.73
N ARG A 81 -15.75 -6.02 0.33
CA ARG A 81 -16.75 -6.54 1.26
C ARG A 81 -16.20 -7.59 2.23
N TRP A 82 -15.23 -8.40 1.80
CA TRP A 82 -14.63 -9.44 2.64
C TRP A 82 -13.58 -8.89 3.59
N THR A 83 -12.79 -7.92 3.14
CA THR A 83 -11.64 -7.38 3.89
C THR A 83 -11.96 -6.11 4.66
N GLY A 84 -13.07 -5.43 4.32
CA GLY A 84 -13.41 -4.10 4.84
C GLY A 84 -12.55 -2.96 4.27
N ILE A 85 -11.69 -3.25 3.30
CA ILE A 85 -10.84 -2.24 2.65
C ILE A 85 -11.59 -1.67 1.44
N PRO A 86 -11.80 -0.34 1.32
CA PRO A 86 -12.49 0.26 0.18
C PRO A 86 -11.66 0.14 -1.11
N VAL A 87 -11.87 -0.92 -1.88
CA VAL A 87 -11.09 -1.22 -3.09
C VAL A 87 -11.52 -0.33 -4.27
N SER A 88 -12.70 0.29 -4.20
CA SER A 88 -13.14 1.30 -5.19
C SER A 88 -12.17 2.49 -5.31
N LYS A 89 -11.45 2.83 -4.22
CA LYS A 89 -10.37 3.81 -4.26
C LYS A 89 -9.06 3.27 -4.90
N MET A 90 -8.88 1.95 -4.99
CA MET A 90 -7.69 1.35 -5.61
C MET A 90 -7.72 1.38 -7.14
N LEU A 91 -8.88 1.61 -7.74
CA LEU A 91 -9.06 1.66 -9.19
C LEU A 91 -8.79 3.04 -9.81
N GLN A 92 -8.75 4.09 -9.00
CA GLN A 92 -8.10 5.32 -9.44
C GLN A 92 -6.63 4.99 -9.73
N SER A 93 -6.18 5.34 -10.93
CA SER A 93 -4.82 5.03 -11.39
C SER A 93 -3.83 5.28 -10.23
N GLU A 94 -3.19 4.24 -9.72
CA GLU A 94 -2.19 4.38 -8.63
C GLU A 94 -1.13 5.43 -8.99
N LYS A 95 -0.88 5.61 -10.30
CA LYS A 95 0.01 6.65 -10.81
C LYS A 95 -0.49 8.06 -10.49
N ASP A 96 -1.78 8.33 -10.70
CA ASP A 96 -2.34 9.66 -10.47
C ASP A 96 -2.34 9.99 -8.97
N LYS A 97 -2.68 9.03 -8.12
CA LYS A 97 -2.56 9.20 -6.66
C LYS A 97 -1.13 9.52 -6.24
N LEU A 98 -0.14 8.79 -6.76
CA LEU A 98 1.27 9.00 -6.41
C LEU A 98 1.83 10.34 -6.93
N LEU A 99 1.29 10.87 -8.03
CA LEU A 99 1.66 12.18 -8.55
C LEU A 99 1.19 13.33 -7.66
N HIS A 100 0.04 13.17 -6.99
CA HIS A 100 -0.57 14.17 -6.11
C HIS A 100 -0.37 13.89 -4.62
N LEU A 101 0.56 12.98 -4.27
CA LEU A 101 0.79 12.57 -2.88
C LEU A 101 1.15 13.74 -1.96
N GLU A 102 1.99 14.66 -2.41
CA GLU A 102 2.37 15.83 -1.63
C GLU A 102 1.17 16.75 -1.39
N ASP A 103 0.36 17.00 -2.40
CA ASP A 103 -0.83 17.84 -2.30
C ASP A 103 -1.83 17.27 -1.30
N GLU A 104 -2.04 15.97 -1.33
CA GLU A 104 -2.94 15.26 -0.40
C GLU A 104 -2.40 15.32 1.05
N LEU A 105 -1.10 15.10 1.25
CA LEU A 105 -0.49 15.21 2.57
C LEU A 105 -0.55 16.65 3.10
N HIS A 106 -0.40 17.67 2.23
CA HIS A 106 -0.52 19.08 2.59
C HIS A 106 -1.92 19.50 3.00
N GLN A 107 -2.99 18.79 2.61
CA GLN A 107 -4.34 19.07 3.10
C GLN A 107 -4.45 18.89 4.62
N ARG A 108 -3.67 17.97 5.20
CA ARG A 108 -3.68 17.67 6.64
C ARG A 108 -2.47 18.23 7.39
N VAL A 109 -1.32 18.31 6.75
CA VAL A 109 -0.06 18.73 7.36
C VAL A 109 0.39 20.06 6.76
N ILE A 110 0.25 21.12 7.54
CA ILE A 110 0.65 22.47 7.12
C ILE A 110 2.16 22.62 7.34
N GLY A 111 2.89 23.02 6.29
CA GLY A 111 4.34 23.10 6.31
C GLY A 111 4.98 21.73 6.15
N GLN A 112 6.16 21.53 6.72
CA GLN A 112 6.92 20.26 6.69
C GLN A 112 7.25 19.77 5.25
N ASN A 113 7.48 20.67 4.32
CA ASN A 113 7.66 20.38 2.89
C ASN A 113 8.79 19.37 2.66
N GLU A 114 9.96 19.55 3.29
CA GLU A 114 11.10 18.62 3.16
C GLU A 114 10.75 17.19 3.62
N ALA A 115 9.97 17.07 4.71
CA ALA A 115 9.56 15.76 5.22
C ALA A 115 8.53 15.09 4.28
N ILE A 116 7.59 15.86 3.76
CA ILE A 116 6.57 15.38 2.82
C ILE A 116 7.21 14.94 1.51
N GLU A 117 8.11 15.74 0.93
CA GLU A 117 8.87 15.38 -0.28
C GLU A 117 9.69 14.09 -0.08
N ALA A 118 10.46 14.01 1.02
CA ALA A 118 11.29 12.84 1.30
C ALA A 118 10.46 11.54 1.40
N VAL A 119 9.29 11.62 2.05
CA VAL A 119 8.36 10.49 2.19
C VAL A 119 7.74 10.14 0.84
N ALA A 120 7.27 11.13 0.08
CA ALA A 120 6.66 10.93 -1.23
C ALA A 120 7.63 10.28 -2.22
N ASP A 121 8.88 10.75 -2.23
CA ASP A 121 9.94 10.17 -3.06
C ASP A 121 10.28 8.72 -2.70
N ALA A 122 10.29 8.39 -1.40
CA ALA A 122 10.53 7.00 -0.98
C ALA A 122 9.38 6.09 -1.42
N VAL A 123 8.14 6.54 -1.29
CA VAL A 123 6.95 5.80 -1.76
C VAL A 123 7.00 5.61 -3.28
N ARG A 124 7.31 6.66 -4.04
CA ARG A 124 7.44 6.57 -5.51
C ARG A 124 8.54 5.61 -5.93
N ARG A 125 9.73 5.66 -5.29
CA ARG A 125 10.83 4.72 -5.56
C ARG A 125 10.43 3.29 -5.28
N SER A 126 9.73 3.04 -4.18
CA SER A 126 9.23 1.71 -3.83
C SER A 126 8.26 1.17 -4.87
N ARG A 127 7.28 1.99 -5.30
CA ARG A 127 6.28 1.62 -6.31
C ARG A 127 6.88 1.44 -7.71
N ALA A 128 7.97 2.14 -8.00
CA ALA A 128 8.75 1.96 -9.23
C ALA A 128 9.66 0.72 -9.23
N GLY A 129 9.71 -0.04 -8.13
CA GLY A 129 10.59 -1.21 -7.99
C GLY A 129 12.08 -0.86 -7.85
N LEU A 130 12.42 0.39 -7.54
CA LEU A 130 13.79 0.87 -7.37
C LEU A 130 14.30 0.73 -5.94
N GLN A 131 13.48 0.19 -5.05
CA GLN A 131 13.81 -0.05 -3.65
C GLN A 131 14.61 -1.34 -3.49
N ASP A 132 15.49 -1.39 -2.46
CA ASP A 132 16.08 -2.65 -2.01
C ASP A 132 14.98 -3.59 -1.49
N PRO A 133 14.78 -4.78 -2.11
CA PRO A 133 13.71 -5.70 -1.75
C PRO A 133 13.87 -6.29 -0.33
N LYS A 134 15.00 -6.04 0.34
CA LYS A 134 15.25 -6.49 1.70
C LYS A 134 14.82 -5.48 2.75
N ARG A 135 14.68 -4.20 2.43
CA ARG A 135 14.43 -3.11 3.38
C ARG A 135 12.95 -2.68 3.42
N PRO A 136 12.51 -1.97 4.48
CA PRO A 136 11.22 -1.29 4.51
C PRO A 136 11.04 -0.31 3.34
N ILE A 137 9.81 0.05 3.01
CA ILE A 137 9.49 1.04 1.94
C ILE A 137 10.27 2.34 2.13
N GLY A 138 10.35 2.80 3.37
CA GLY A 138 11.14 3.98 3.76
C GLY A 138 11.37 3.98 5.26
N SER A 139 12.46 4.62 5.68
CA SER A 139 12.80 4.81 7.09
C SER A 139 13.24 6.25 7.30
N PHE A 140 12.57 6.95 8.21
CA PHE A 140 12.74 8.37 8.42
C PHE A 140 12.93 8.68 9.90
N ILE A 141 13.77 9.66 10.20
CA ILE A 141 13.90 10.26 11.52
C ILE A 141 13.43 11.70 11.41
N PHE A 142 12.37 12.07 12.13
CA PHE A 142 11.86 13.42 12.21
C PHE A 142 12.34 14.10 13.49
N LEU A 143 13.24 15.04 13.32
CA LEU A 143 13.78 15.85 14.41
C LEU A 143 12.98 17.15 14.54
N GLY A 144 12.69 17.57 15.76
CA GLY A 144 11.97 18.82 15.98
C GLY A 144 11.17 18.85 17.27
N THR A 145 10.67 20.04 17.60
CA THR A 145 9.86 20.27 18.80
C THR A 145 8.56 19.51 18.79
N THR A 146 7.97 19.30 19.97
CA THR A 146 6.63 18.71 20.09
C THR A 146 5.57 19.60 19.43
N GLY A 147 4.56 19.00 18.82
CA GLY A 147 3.42 19.74 18.23
C GLY A 147 3.60 20.20 16.79
N VAL A 148 4.73 19.93 16.13
CA VAL A 148 4.98 20.35 14.74
C VAL A 148 4.34 19.44 13.68
N GLY A 149 3.51 18.50 14.06
CA GLY A 149 2.78 17.65 13.12
C GLY A 149 3.41 16.30 12.79
N LYS A 150 4.48 15.86 13.48
CA LYS A 150 5.18 14.58 13.20
C LYS A 150 4.24 13.37 13.22
N THR A 151 3.38 13.27 14.23
CA THR A 151 2.39 12.19 14.36
C THR A 151 1.27 12.32 13.33
N GLU A 152 0.86 13.55 13.01
CA GLU A 152 -0.20 13.80 12.03
C GLU A 152 0.25 13.40 10.62
N LEU A 153 1.52 13.66 10.28
CA LEU A 153 2.09 13.19 9.00
C LEU A 153 2.06 11.65 8.90
N ALA A 154 2.38 10.94 9.97
CA ALA A 154 2.30 9.47 9.98
C ALA A 154 0.88 8.95 9.78
N LYS A 155 -0.12 9.61 10.38
CA LYS A 155 -1.55 9.28 10.18
C LYS A 155 -2.01 9.58 8.77
N ALA A 156 -1.71 10.77 8.26
CA ALA A 156 -2.06 11.17 6.90
C ALA A 156 -1.46 10.19 5.86
N LEU A 157 -0.23 9.75 6.10
CA LEU A 157 0.44 8.78 5.25
C LEU A 157 -0.23 7.40 5.31
N ALA A 158 -0.65 6.94 6.50
CA ALA A 158 -1.36 5.67 6.65
C ALA A 158 -2.72 5.72 5.93
N GLU A 159 -3.47 6.81 6.08
CA GLU A 159 -4.74 7.00 5.38
C GLU A 159 -4.56 7.04 3.86
N PHE A 160 -3.55 7.78 3.38
CA PHE A 160 -3.30 7.88 1.95
C PHE A 160 -2.90 6.54 1.31
N LEU A 161 -1.97 5.80 1.93
CA LEU A 161 -1.40 4.58 1.36
C LEU A 161 -2.29 3.35 1.54
N PHE A 162 -3.01 3.29 2.66
CA PHE A 162 -3.75 2.11 3.09
C PHE A 162 -5.24 2.36 3.27
N ASP A 163 -5.72 3.57 2.90
CA ASP A 163 -7.12 4.02 3.02
C ASP A 163 -7.70 3.94 4.44
N ASP A 164 -6.84 3.83 5.47
CA ASP A 164 -7.26 3.73 6.87
C ASP A 164 -6.16 4.25 7.83
N GLU A 165 -6.47 5.27 8.61
CA GLU A 165 -5.57 5.78 9.67
C GLU A 165 -5.19 4.70 10.69
N SER A 166 -6.04 3.70 10.91
CA SER A 166 -5.77 2.60 11.83
C SER A 166 -4.61 1.71 11.36
N MET A 167 -4.19 1.82 10.09
CA MET A 167 -2.99 1.17 9.57
C MET A 167 -1.69 1.84 10.03
N MET A 168 -1.76 2.68 11.05
CA MET A 168 -0.61 3.19 11.80
C MET A 168 -0.47 2.42 13.12
N THR A 169 0.74 1.93 13.38
CA THR A 169 1.13 1.37 14.69
C THR A 169 2.03 2.37 15.38
N ARG A 170 1.56 3.00 16.47
CA ARG A 170 2.34 3.92 17.29
C ARG A 170 2.92 3.18 18.50
N ILE A 171 4.21 3.35 18.73
CA ILE A 171 4.92 2.83 19.88
C ILE A 171 5.67 3.98 20.54
N ASP A 172 5.29 4.29 21.78
CA ASP A 172 5.92 5.34 22.58
C ASP A 172 7.16 4.76 23.25
N MET A 173 8.32 5.27 22.87
CA MET A 173 9.60 4.78 23.38
C MET A 173 9.85 5.16 24.84
N SER A 174 9.10 6.07 25.41
CA SER A 174 9.15 6.39 26.84
C SER A 174 8.75 5.19 27.73
N GLU A 175 7.97 4.24 27.18
CA GLU A 175 7.61 3.01 27.88
C GLU A 175 8.71 1.93 27.82
N TYR A 176 9.77 2.16 27.03
CA TYR A 176 10.85 1.19 26.76
C TYR A 176 12.23 1.68 27.20
N GLN A 177 12.27 2.44 28.27
CA GLN A 177 13.52 2.96 28.86
C GLN A 177 14.34 1.90 29.59
N GLU A 178 13.68 0.87 30.10
CA GLU A 178 14.34 -0.17 30.88
C GLU A 178 14.55 -1.46 30.07
N LYS A 179 15.66 -2.16 30.34
CA LYS A 179 16.05 -3.37 29.60
C LYS A 179 14.94 -4.43 29.54
N HIS A 180 14.23 -4.64 30.64
CA HIS A 180 13.17 -5.65 30.67
C HIS A 180 11.93 -5.25 29.84
N SER A 181 11.70 -3.96 29.61
CA SER A 181 10.58 -3.52 28.77
C SER A 181 10.83 -3.77 27.28
N VAL A 182 12.10 -3.87 26.85
CA VAL A 182 12.46 -4.17 25.45
C VAL A 182 11.90 -5.52 25.00
N SER A 183 11.84 -6.51 25.90
CA SER A 183 11.24 -7.82 25.59
C SER A 183 9.75 -7.73 25.23
N ARG A 184 9.04 -6.69 25.67
CA ARG A 184 7.64 -6.47 25.26
C ARG A 184 7.48 -6.16 23.77
N LEU A 185 8.52 -5.62 23.11
CA LEU A 185 8.48 -5.35 21.66
C LEU A 185 8.49 -6.64 20.84
N VAL A 186 9.31 -7.61 21.23
CA VAL A 186 9.59 -8.85 20.48
C VAL A 186 8.85 -10.04 21.07
N GLY A 187 8.47 -9.97 22.34
CA GLY A 187 7.85 -11.01 23.14
C GLY A 187 8.77 -11.49 24.27
N ALA A 188 8.18 -12.00 25.36
CA ALA A 188 8.92 -12.54 26.49
C ALA A 188 9.55 -13.90 26.14
N PRO A 189 10.74 -14.22 26.67
CA PRO A 189 11.36 -15.55 26.53
C PRO A 189 10.49 -16.67 27.12
N PRO A 190 10.67 -17.92 26.70
CA PRO A 190 9.97 -19.06 27.28
C PRO A 190 10.15 -19.13 28.80
N GLY A 191 9.03 -19.32 29.51
CA GLY A 191 9.02 -19.39 30.97
C GLY A 191 8.87 -18.06 31.72
N TYR A 192 8.80 -16.94 31.00
CA TYR A 192 8.53 -15.64 31.59
C TYR A 192 7.05 -15.26 31.43
N VAL A 193 6.55 -14.42 32.32
CA VAL A 193 5.17 -13.86 32.24
C VAL A 193 5.03 -13.07 30.97
N GLY A 194 3.91 -13.27 30.24
CA GLY A 194 3.66 -12.61 28.95
C GLY A 194 4.18 -13.35 27.72
N TYR A 195 4.75 -14.55 27.86
CA TYR A 195 5.23 -15.35 26.72
C TYR A 195 4.11 -15.64 25.68
N ASP A 196 2.90 -15.94 26.18
CA ASP A 196 1.76 -16.27 25.30
C ASP A 196 1.19 -15.08 24.54
N GLU A 197 1.35 -13.87 25.07
CA GLU A 197 0.81 -12.64 24.47
C GLU A 197 1.56 -12.21 23.20
N GLY A 198 2.83 -12.64 23.04
CA GLY A 198 3.69 -12.21 21.93
C GLY A 198 4.24 -10.80 22.12
N GLY A 199 5.05 -10.34 21.16
CA GLY A 199 5.62 -9.00 21.20
C GLY A 199 4.68 -7.95 20.63
N GLN A 200 4.60 -6.79 21.26
CA GLN A 200 3.71 -5.71 20.87
C GLN A 200 3.99 -5.25 19.42
N LEU A 201 5.26 -5.05 19.07
CA LEU A 201 5.67 -4.68 17.71
C LEU A 201 5.45 -5.84 16.73
N THR A 202 5.91 -7.03 17.08
CA THR A 202 5.86 -8.19 16.19
C THR A 202 4.42 -8.63 15.90
N GLU A 203 3.54 -8.63 16.91
CA GLU A 203 2.12 -8.96 16.72
C GLU A 203 1.36 -7.87 15.94
N ALA A 204 1.68 -6.59 16.16
CA ALA A 204 1.06 -5.50 15.41
C ALA A 204 1.36 -5.62 13.92
N ILE A 205 2.62 -5.83 13.54
CA ILE A 205 3.02 -5.95 12.13
C ILE A 205 2.55 -7.28 11.51
N ARG A 206 2.51 -8.35 12.28
CA ARG A 206 1.94 -9.62 11.79
C ARG A 206 0.46 -9.49 11.42
N ARG A 207 -0.30 -8.68 12.19
CA ARG A 207 -1.72 -8.40 11.90
C ARG A 207 -1.90 -7.37 10.79
N LYS A 208 -1.00 -6.39 10.70
CA LYS A 208 -1.04 -5.29 9.73
C LYS A 208 0.30 -5.18 8.99
N PRO A 209 0.59 -6.10 8.04
CA PRO A 209 1.87 -6.15 7.33
C PRO A 209 2.09 -4.94 6.40
N TYR A 210 1.03 -4.25 6.03
CA TYR A 210 1.03 -3.00 5.29
C TYR A 210 0.62 -1.89 6.24
N SER A 211 1.60 -1.19 6.82
CA SER A 211 1.32 -0.17 7.83
C SER A 211 2.44 0.85 7.95
N VAL A 212 2.12 1.98 8.57
CA VAL A 212 3.09 2.95 9.05
C VAL A 212 3.43 2.63 10.50
N VAL A 213 4.70 2.46 10.81
CA VAL A 213 5.19 2.22 12.18
C VAL A 213 5.83 3.50 12.69
N LEU A 214 5.24 4.07 13.72
CA LEU A 214 5.72 5.28 14.37
C LEU A 214 6.37 4.95 15.72
N PHE A 215 7.68 5.15 15.82
CA PHE A 215 8.41 5.12 17.07
C PHE A 215 8.55 6.54 17.61
N ASP A 216 7.77 6.87 18.63
CA ASP A 216 7.73 8.23 19.18
C ASP A 216 8.74 8.38 20.30
N GLU A 217 9.47 9.52 20.33
CA GLU A 217 10.50 9.86 21.32
C GLU A 217 11.63 8.81 21.42
N ILE A 218 12.23 8.47 20.26
CA ILE A 218 13.23 7.40 20.15
C ILE A 218 14.44 7.61 21.08
N GLU A 219 14.78 8.87 21.43
CA GLU A 219 15.86 9.21 22.36
C GLU A 219 15.64 8.68 23.78
N LYS A 220 14.42 8.35 24.15
CA LYS A 220 14.09 7.78 25.47
C LYS A 220 14.26 6.26 25.55
N ALA A 221 14.42 5.61 24.40
CA ALA A 221 14.50 4.17 24.32
C ALA A 221 15.78 3.63 24.97
N HIS A 222 15.69 2.44 25.58
CA HIS A 222 16.88 1.68 26.02
C HIS A 222 17.76 1.35 24.80
N PRO A 223 19.11 1.35 24.93
CA PRO A 223 20.02 1.02 23.82
C PRO A 223 19.73 -0.30 23.11
N ASP A 224 19.22 -1.32 23.80
CA ASP A 224 18.86 -2.59 23.17
C ASP A 224 17.72 -2.47 22.16
N VAL A 225 16.89 -1.42 22.23
CA VAL A 225 15.86 -1.13 21.20
C VAL A 225 16.50 -0.83 19.86
N PHE A 226 17.61 -0.09 19.85
CA PHE A 226 18.32 0.23 18.61
C PHE A 226 18.85 -1.01 17.90
N ASN A 227 19.26 -2.06 18.66
CA ASN A 227 19.68 -3.33 18.06
C ASN A 227 18.52 -4.02 17.32
N ILE A 228 17.29 -3.94 17.87
CA ILE A 228 16.08 -4.45 17.22
C ILE A 228 15.78 -3.62 15.96
N LEU A 229 15.85 -2.30 16.06
CA LEU A 229 15.59 -1.42 14.94
C LEU A 229 16.61 -1.60 13.80
N LEU A 230 17.89 -1.77 14.09
CA LEU A 230 18.91 -2.05 13.09
C LEU A 230 18.58 -3.31 12.30
N GLN A 231 18.14 -4.38 12.95
CA GLN A 231 17.73 -5.60 12.26
C GLN A 231 16.53 -5.34 11.34
N VAL A 232 15.55 -4.55 11.78
CA VAL A 232 14.37 -4.19 10.98
C VAL A 232 14.77 -3.32 9.79
N LEU A 233 15.63 -2.33 9.99
CA LEU A 233 16.05 -1.36 8.98
C LEU A 233 16.94 -1.98 7.89
N ASP A 234 17.80 -2.93 8.26
CA ASP A 234 18.74 -3.55 7.33
C ASP A 234 18.17 -4.80 6.65
N ASP A 235 17.53 -5.68 7.42
CA ASP A 235 17.01 -6.96 6.90
C ASP A 235 15.51 -6.92 6.54
N GLY A 236 14.78 -5.86 6.94
CA GLY A 236 13.33 -5.75 6.76
C GLY A 236 12.54 -6.87 7.43
N ARG A 237 13.10 -7.47 8.47
CA ARG A 237 12.48 -8.57 9.22
C ARG A 237 12.92 -8.57 10.68
N LEU A 238 12.07 -9.13 11.52
CA LEU A 238 12.35 -9.32 12.94
C LEU A 238 11.85 -10.69 13.37
N THR A 239 12.67 -11.45 14.09
CA THR A 239 12.26 -12.75 14.63
C THR A 239 11.73 -12.54 16.04
N ASP A 240 10.51 -13.00 16.31
CA ASP A 240 9.92 -12.96 17.64
C ASP A 240 10.49 -14.09 18.56
N ASN A 241 10.15 -14.02 19.83
CA ASN A 241 10.61 -15.01 20.82
C ASN A 241 10.00 -16.42 20.64
N LYS A 242 9.01 -16.56 19.75
CA LYS A 242 8.45 -17.85 19.34
C LYS A 242 9.12 -18.41 18.08
N GLY A 243 10.18 -17.76 17.59
CA GLY A 243 10.90 -18.14 16.37
C GLY A 243 10.17 -17.76 15.07
N ARG A 244 9.10 -16.97 15.12
CA ARG A 244 8.37 -16.56 13.93
C ARG A 244 9.03 -15.32 13.33
N VAL A 245 9.25 -15.34 12.03
CA VAL A 245 9.80 -14.20 11.28
C VAL A 245 8.68 -13.26 10.88
N VAL A 246 8.77 -12.01 11.32
CA VAL A 246 7.83 -10.93 10.96
C VAL A 246 8.45 -10.06 9.89
N ASN A 247 7.70 -9.79 8.83
CA ASN A 247 8.15 -9.08 7.64
C ASN A 247 7.78 -7.59 7.72
N PHE A 248 8.77 -6.70 7.62
CA PHE A 248 8.62 -5.25 7.65
C PHE A 248 8.82 -4.58 6.28
N LYS A 249 9.01 -5.35 5.21
CA LYS A 249 9.33 -4.81 3.88
C LYS A 249 8.23 -3.93 3.29
N ASN A 250 6.99 -4.16 3.69
CA ASN A 250 5.83 -3.39 3.24
C ASN A 250 5.43 -2.30 4.24
N THR A 251 6.30 -1.97 5.20
CA THR A 251 6.05 -0.91 6.17
C THR A 251 6.86 0.35 5.87
N ILE A 252 6.36 1.48 6.34
CA ILE A 252 7.12 2.73 6.43
C ILE A 252 7.43 2.96 7.89
N ILE A 253 8.71 3.16 8.21
CA ILE A 253 9.18 3.37 9.57
C ILE A 253 9.46 4.86 9.77
N ILE A 254 8.79 5.43 10.75
CA ILE A 254 8.98 6.81 11.16
C ILE A 254 9.42 6.81 12.63
N MET A 255 10.57 7.40 12.88
CA MET A 255 11.07 7.66 14.22
C MET A 255 10.97 9.16 14.50
N THR A 256 10.47 9.54 15.65
CA THR A 256 10.45 10.95 16.05
C THR A 256 11.41 11.16 17.21
N SER A 257 12.05 12.33 17.22
CA SER A 257 12.90 12.74 18.33
C SER A 257 12.73 14.21 18.63
N ASN A 258 12.82 14.53 19.90
CA ASN A 258 12.87 15.90 20.39
C ASN A 258 14.31 16.35 20.71
N MET A 259 15.31 15.57 20.34
CA MET A 259 16.72 15.95 20.49
C MET A 259 16.98 17.26 19.75
N GLY A 260 17.79 18.12 20.38
CA GLY A 260 18.09 19.42 19.82
C GLY A 260 16.96 20.46 19.92
N SER A 261 15.79 20.13 20.49
CA SER A 261 14.66 21.06 20.58
C SER A 261 14.99 22.37 21.28
N SER A 262 15.78 22.33 22.36
CA SER A 262 16.25 23.53 23.07
C SER A 262 17.22 24.35 22.22
N TYR A 263 18.09 23.71 21.47
CA TYR A 263 18.99 24.37 20.54
C TYR A 263 18.20 25.00 19.38
N ILE A 264 17.31 24.26 18.76
CA ILE A 264 16.43 24.76 17.69
C ILE A 264 15.63 25.96 18.19
N GLN A 265 15.05 25.90 19.38
CA GLN A 265 14.26 26.98 19.96
C GLN A 265 15.12 28.24 20.24
N SER A 266 16.32 28.05 20.77
CA SER A 266 17.26 29.18 20.97
C SER A 266 17.74 29.82 19.67
N GLN A 267 17.85 29.05 18.60
CA GLN A 267 18.20 29.58 17.28
C GLN A 267 17.02 30.26 16.59
N MET A 268 15.79 29.75 16.77
CA MET A 268 14.56 30.39 16.27
C MET A 268 14.38 31.80 16.87
N GLU A 269 14.72 31.99 18.13
CA GLU A 269 14.70 33.33 18.77
C GLU A 269 15.70 34.31 18.16
N LYS A 270 16.78 33.82 17.54
CA LYS A 270 17.80 34.62 16.86
C LYS A 270 17.52 34.85 15.37
N LEU A 271 16.46 34.23 14.83
CA LEU A 271 16.08 34.35 13.42
C LEU A 271 15.59 35.77 13.10
N ASN A 272 16.46 36.56 12.53
CA ASN A 272 16.10 37.72 11.73
C ASN A 272 16.08 37.29 10.26
N GLY A 273 15.11 37.74 9.48
CA GLY A 273 14.80 37.23 8.14
C GLY A 273 15.91 37.09 7.09
N SER A 274 17.15 37.54 7.41
CA SER A 274 18.33 37.41 6.55
C SER A 274 19.24 36.21 6.83
N ASN A 275 19.05 35.46 7.95
CA ASN A 275 19.96 34.39 8.37
C ASN A 275 19.31 33.02 8.45
N LYS A 276 18.11 32.85 7.85
CA LYS A 276 17.30 31.65 8.04
C LYS A 276 17.98 30.38 7.55
N GLU A 277 18.59 30.41 6.39
CA GLU A 277 19.23 29.23 5.78
C GLU A 277 20.51 28.78 6.51
N GLU A 278 21.34 29.77 6.92
CA GLU A 278 22.56 29.48 7.69
C GLU A 278 22.25 28.86 9.05
N VAL A 279 21.25 29.40 9.76
CA VAL A 279 20.83 28.87 11.07
C VAL A 279 20.23 27.46 10.96
N ILE A 280 19.49 27.17 9.90
CA ILE A 280 18.96 25.85 9.65
C ILE A 280 20.09 24.84 9.39
N GLU A 281 21.10 25.21 8.61
CA GLU A 281 22.21 24.32 8.28
C GLU A 281 23.13 24.07 9.48
N GLU A 282 23.42 25.10 10.30
CA GLU A 282 24.12 24.94 11.57
C GLU A 282 23.34 24.06 12.56
N THR A 283 22.03 24.26 12.64
CA THR A 283 21.16 23.46 13.50
C THR A 283 21.15 22.00 13.07
N LYS A 284 21.07 21.72 11.76
CA LYS A 284 21.16 20.34 11.22
C LYS A 284 22.48 19.68 11.61
N LYS A 285 23.60 20.39 11.50
CA LYS A 285 24.94 19.87 11.86
C LYS A 285 25.08 19.56 13.35
N GLU A 286 24.56 20.45 14.22
CA GLU A 286 24.67 20.28 15.66
C GLU A 286 23.77 19.17 16.21
N VAL A 287 22.59 18.96 15.60
CA VAL A 287 21.66 17.88 16.01
C VAL A 287 22.07 16.51 15.47
N MET A 288 22.90 16.46 14.42
CA MET A 288 23.42 15.20 13.86
C MET A 288 24.76 14.75 14.48
N ASN A 289 25.44 15.58 15.26
CA ASN A 289 26.64 15.23 16.04
C ASN A 289 26.28 14.79 17.45
#